data_6c2d848f80bf1ed9db2762af15507182
#
_entry.id   6c2d848f80bf1ed9db2762af15507182
#
_cell.length_a   1.000
_cell.length_b   1.000
_cell.length_c   1.000
_cell.angle_alpha   90.00
_cell.angle_beta   90.00
_cell.angle_gamma   90.00
#
_symmetry.space_group_name_H-M   'P 1'
#
loop_
_entity.id
_entity.type
_entity.pdbx_description
1 polymer ?
#
loop_
_entity_poly.entity_id
_entity_poly.type
_entity_poly.pdbx_seq_one_letter_code
_entity_poly.pdbx_strand_id
1 'polypeptide(L)'
;MNYASPIRRPLEGERFHVIVIGGGINGVAIARECARAGRRTLLVEQHDFAAGTTSRATRIIHGGLRYLEHAEIGLVRESLLERRRLLQERPHLVRPIHFLLALDQNSGRSALAIRTGLWLYRRLGGGRLQPGSSRADQQKLERLLDSGRRWSVFSYEDAQCEFPERLVAEWLVEAAEAGAVARNHTQVLAVDVRHRRVAGVLLRDQLSGKEERVEATWIINATGPWADRVCQRSRIQTLHPMLGGVRGSHIVVPRFAGAPDAAVYTEAVDKRPIFVIPWNEQVLVGTTEVADQGDPAKVQPSTEEIDYLVRSLLHLFPGVKLSAADIRYTFSGVRPLPFAPKEKAAAVTRKHYLHDHAADGAEHMISVIGGKLTTAAELARQCAAKIGVSQKSSRALAIASAESAELLLDRWVVEIGDTAGITQDTARGIVEWHGKRALDISRMAQRSTELRAPLCSHSEHIVAEAVDAFAGEYAVTLGDVLLRRVPVALGACWSPACSREAAARIGAVMGWNETQSAAQLEAFESERAAFLRKPARLGSVLEAAAD
;
A
#
# COMPACT_ATOMS: atom_id res chain seq x y z
N MET A 1 19.04 -23.47 -14.39
CA MET A 1 17.71 -23.72 -13.80
C MET A 1 16.75 -22.75 -14.45
N ASN A 2 15.58 -23.18 -14.87
CA ASN A 2 14.64 -22.27 -15.53
C ASN A 2 13.80 -21.59 -14.43
N TYR A 3 14.14 -20.36 -14.06
CA TYR A 3 13.41 -19.53 -13.09
C TYR A 3 12.17 -18.85 -13.72
N ALA A 4 11.57 -19.48 -14.73
CA ALA A 4 10.41 -18.94 -15.40
C ALA A 4 9.27 -18.70 -14.39
N SER A 5 8.60 -17.58 -14.56
CA SER A 5 7.33 -17.27 -13.89
C SER A 5 6.38 -18.48 -13.94
N PRO A 6 5.57 -18.73 -12.89
CA PRO A 6 4.65 -19.86 -12.88
C PRO A 6 3.85 -19.88 -14.18
N ILE A 7 3.85 -21.02 -14.86
CA ILE A 7 3.20 -21.20 -16.17
C ILE A 7 1.76 -20.73 -16.01
N ARG A 8 1.39 -19.70 -16.75
CA ARG A 8 0.01 -19.17 -16.80
C ARG A 8 -0.86 -20.20 -17.53
N ARG A 9 -1.36 -21.18 -16.77
CA ARG A 9 -2.23 -22.21 -17.35
C ARG A 9 -3.53 -21.58 -17.87
N PRO A 10 -4.10 -22.08 -18.97
CA PRO A 10 -5.40 -21.66 -19.43
C PRO A 10 -6.47 -21.80 -18.35
N LEU A 11 -7.41 -20.86 -18.29
CA LEU A 11 -8.56 -20.87 -17.38
C LEU A 11 -9.89 -21.09 -18.11
N GLU A 12 -9.87 -21.24 -19.44
CA GLU A 12 -11.08 -21.41 -20.26
C GLU A 12 -11.93 -22.58 -19.76
N GLY A 13 -13.20 -22.31 -19.48
CA GLY A 13 -14.15 -23.29 -18.98
C GLY A 13 -13.96 -23.73 -17.52
N GLU A 14 -12.96 -23.18 -16.82
CA GLU A 14 -12.75 -23.47 -15.40
C GLU A 14 -13.87 -22.88 -14.54
N ARG A 15 -14.22 -23.58 -13.45
CA ARG A 15 -15.25 -23.12 -12.51
C ARG A 15 -14.67 -22.86 -11.14
N PHE A 16 -14.94 -21.68 -10.59
CA PHE A 16 -14.55 -21.27 -9.24
C PHE A 16 -15.78 -21.07 -8.35
N HIS A 17 -15.58 -21.23 -7.05
CA HIS A 17 -16.63 -20.86 -6.10
C HIS A 17 -16.68 -19.33 -5.97
N VAL A 18 -15.52 -18.67 -5.92
CA VAL A 18 -15.40 -17.22 -5.80
C VAL A 18 -14.40 -16.70 -6.82
N ILE A 19 -14.79 -15.67 -7.59
CA ILE A 19 -13.86 -14.85 -8.36
C ILE A 19 -13.79 -13.49 -7.69
N VAL A 20 -12.55 -13.06 -7.33
CA VAL A 20 -12.25 -11.74 -6.78
C VAL A 20 -11.62 -10.91 -7.89
N ILE A 21 -12.23 -9.78 -8.22
CA ILE A 21 -11.75 -8.83 -9.24
C ILE A 21 -11.05 -7.68 -8.52
N GLY A 22 -9.76 -7.48 -8.82
CA GLY A 22 -8.91 -6.43 -8.22
C GLY A 22 -7.92 -6.99 -7.20
N GLY A 23 -6.63 -6.77 -7.47
CA GLY A 23 -5.49 -7.28 -6.70
C GLY A 23 -4.87 -6.27 -5.72
N GLY A 24 -5.64 -5.26 -5.29
CA GLY A 24 -5.25 -4.39 -4.18
C GLY A 24 -5.35 -5.10 -2.83
N ILE A 25 -5.00 -4.40 -1.75
CA ILE A 25 -4.97 -4.96 -0.39
C ILE A 25 -6.29 -5.64 0.02
N ASN A 26 -7.45 -5.07 -0.35
CA ASN A 26 -8.75 -5.65 -0.01
C ASN A 26 -9.02 -6.94 -0.82
N GLY A 27 -8.75 -6.93 -2.12
CA GLY A 27 -9.01 -8.09 -2.97
C GLY A 27 -8.12 -9.29 -2.62
N VAL A 28 -6.84 -9.04 -2.38
CA VAL A 28 -5.91 -10.10 -1.95
C VAL A 28 -6.31 -10.65 -0.57
N ALA A 29 -6.70 -9.78 0.38
CA ALA A 29 -7.20 -10.22 1.67
C ALA A 29 -8.46 -11.11 1.54
N ILE A 30 -9.41 -10.74 0.68
CA ILE A 30 -10.64 -11.52 0.44
C ILE A 30 -10.31 -12.88 -0.20
N ALA A 31 -9.45 -12.88 -1.23
CA ALA A 31 -9.04 -14.11 -1.90
C ALA A 31 -8.36 -15.08 -0.91
N ARG A 32 -7.45 -14.56 -0.07
CA ARG A 32 -6.78 -15.29 1.00
C ARG A 32 -7.78 -15.90 1.99
N GLU A 33 -8.75 -15.10 2.44
CA GLU A 33 -9.78 -15.54 3.40
C GLU A 33 -10.65 -16.64 2.82
N CYS A 34 -11.10 -16.49 1.57
CA CYS A 34 -11.90 -17.50 0.88
C CYS A 34 -11.13 -18.81 0.64
N ALA A 35 -9.85 -18.71 0.22
CA ALA A 35 -9.01 -19.88 -0.03
C ALA A 35 -8.72 -20.64 1.27
N ARG A 36 -8.38 -19.95 2.36
CA ARG A 36 -8.19 -20.53 3.68
C ARG A 36 -9.42 -21.25 4.23
N ALA A 37 -10.60 -20.80 3.82
CA ALA A 37 -11.86 -21.48 4.11
C ALA A 37 -12.15 -22.67 3.16
N GLY A 38 -11.19 -23.07 2.34
CA GLY A 38 -11.29 -24.21 1.41
C GLY A 38 -12.14 -23.92 0.18
N ARG A 39 -12.35 -22.64 -0.18
CA ARG A 39 -13.12 -22.29 -1.38
C ARG A 39 -12.19 -22.16 -2.58
N ARG A 40 -12.53 -22.81 -3.68
CA ARG A 40 -11.81 -22.65 -4.95
C ARG A 40 -11.95 -21.21 -5.41
N THR A 41 -10.88 -20.44 -5.31
CA THR A 41 -10.86 -18.99 -5.48
C THR A 41 -9.94 -18.59 -6.64
N LEU A 42 -10.43 -17.68 -7.49
CA LEU A 42 -9.63 -16.99 -8.49
C LEU A 42 -9.52 -15.51 -8.13
N LEU A 43 -8.30 -15.00 -8.11
CA LEU A 43 -8.00 -13.57 -7.96
C LEU A 43 -7.46 -13.03 -9.29
N VAL A 44 -8.10 -11.97 -9.82
CA VAL A 44 -7.73 -11.37 -11.11
C VAL A 44 -7.40 -9.89 -10.93
N GLU A 45 -6.25 -9.46 -11.47
CA GLU A 45 -5.81 -8.07 -11.48
C GLU A 45 -5.42 -7.64 -12.90
N GLN A 46 -5.93 -6.47 -13.34
CA GLN A 46 -5.68 -5.98 -14.70
C GLN A 46 -4.24 -5.52 -14.95
N HIS A 47 -3.56 -5.03 -13.91
CA HIS A 47 -2.15 -4.67 -13.91
C HIS A 47 -1.37 -5.65 -13.03
N ASP A 48 -0.48 -5.14 -12.19
CA ASP A 48 0.12 -5.97 -11.16
C ASP A 48 -0.59 -5.80 -9.81
N PHE A 49 -0.43 -6.80 -8.94
CA PHE A 49 -0.96 -6.75 -7.58
C PHE A 49 -0.41 -5.55 -6.82
N ALA A 50 -1.27 -4.86 -6.09
CA ALA A 50 -1.00 -3.61 -5.38
C ALA A 50 -0.76 -2.37 -6.26
N ALA A 51 -0.74 -2.42 -7.59
CA ALA A 51 -0.41 -1.29 -8.47
C ALA A 51 -1.35 -0.07 -8.35
N GLY A 52 -2.56 -0.25 -7.81
CA GLY A 52 -3.57 0.80 -7.65
C GLY A 52 -3.36 1.67 -6.40
N THR A 53 -4.47 1.98 -5.71
CA THR A 53 -4.51 2.83 -4.50
C THR A 53 -3.62 2.32 -3.37
N THR A 54 -3.36 1.02 -3.30
CA THR A 54 -2.50 0.40 -2.27
C THR A 54 -1.09 0.99 -2.27
N SER A 55 -0.44 1.09 -3.42
CA SER A 55 0.90 1.71 -3.57
C SER A 55 0.91 3.23 -3.42
N ARG A 56 -0.26 3.86 -3.43
CA ARG A 56 -0.44 5.32 -3.38
C ARG A 56 -0.99 5.80 -2.05
N ALA A 57 -0.87 4.97 -1.01
CA ALA A 57 -1.32 5.28 0.35
C ALA A 57 -0.28 6.12 1.11
N THR A 58 -0.72 6.73 2.22
CA THR A 58 0.15 7.45 3.17
C THR A 58 1.01 6.49 4.02
N ARG A 59 0.90 5.17 3.82
CA ARG A 59 1.72 4.11 4.43
C ARG A 59 1.59 3.97 5.95
N ILE A 60 0.50 4.47 6.52
CA ILE A 60 0.20 4.43 7.95
C ILE A 60 -0.82 3.32 8.24
N ILE A 61 -0.57 2.57 9.30
CA ILE A 61 -1.50 1.61 9.92
C ILE A 61 -1.97 2.24 11.24
N HIS A 62 -3.15 2.85 11.22
CA HIS A 62 -3.60 3.69 12.32
C HIS A 62 -5.06 3.48 12.70
N GLY A 63 -5.39 3.81 13.96
CA GLY A 63 -6.77 3.77 14.43
C GLY A 63 -7.65 4.91 13.90
N GLY A 64 -7.02 5.98 13.39
CA GLY A 64 -7.74 7.15 12.87
C GLY A 64 -8.26 8.07 13.96
N LEU A 65 -7.36 8.73 14.68
CA LEU A 65 -7.67 9.68 15.76
C LEU A 65 -8.77 10.70 15.37
N ARG A 66 -8.72 11.18 14.11
CA ARG A 66 -9.70 12.12 13.56
C ARG A 66 -11.15 11.59 13.54
N TYR A 67 -11.34 10.26 13.46
CA TYR A 67 -12.69 9.69 13.44
C TYR A 67 -13.41 9.83 14.77
N LEU A 68 -12.68 10.07 15.87
CA LEU A 68 -13.29 10.43 17.16
C LEU A 68 -14.00 11.78 17.11
N GLU A 69 -13.53 12.73 16.28
CA GLU A 69 -14.20 14.02 16.05
C GLU A 69 -15.58 13.84 15.39
N HIS A 70 -15.78 12.74 14.67
CA HIS A 70 -17.04 12.37 14.03
C HIS A 70 -17.82 11.29 14.78
N ALA A 71 -17.45 11.00 16.05
CA ALA A 71 -18.07 9.98 16.89
C ALA A 71 -18.06 8.54 16.29
N GLU A 72 -17.18 8.25 15.32
CA GLU A 72 -17.03 6.92 14.70
C GLU A 72 -16.24 5.94 15.60
N ILE A 73 -16.65 5.79 16.89
CA ILE A 73 -15.94 5.01 17.90
C ILE A 73 -15.75 3.55 17.48
N GLY A 74 -16.77 2.96 16.85
CA GLY A 74 -16.70 1.58 16.34
C GLY A 74 -15.58 1.39 15.32
N LEU A 75 -15.44 2.33 14.38
CA LEU A 75 -14.41 2.33 13.35
C LEU A 75 -12.99 2.49 13.95
N VAL A 76 -12.86 3.34 14.96
CA VAL A 76 -11.59 3.53 15.69
C VAL A 76 -11.20 2.23 16.42
N ARG A 77 -12.14 1.60 17.13
CA ARG A 77 -11.89 0.34 17.84
C ARG A 77 -11.48 -0.78 16.88
N GLU A 78 -12.21 -0.95 15.78
CA GLU A 78 -11.88 -1.93 14.72
C GLU A 78 -10.47 -1.69 14.17
N SER A 79 -10.16 -0.44 13.80
CA SER A 79 -8.85 -0.08 13.26
C SER A 79 -7.71 -0.33 14.26
N LEU A 80 -7.90 -0.04 15.55
CA LEU A 80 -6.89 -0.28 16.59
C LEU A 80 -6.68 -1.78 16.85
N LEU A 81 -7.73 -2.60 16.76
CA LEU A 81 -7.61 -4.05 16.87
C LEU A 81 -6.83 -4.64 15.69
N GLU A 82 -7.16 -4.24 14.46
CA GLU A 82 -6.46 -4.70 13.27
C GLU A 82 -5.00 -4.21 13.23
N ARG A 83 -4.73 -2.97 13.66
CA ARG A 83 -3.35 -2.48 13.84
C ARG A 83 -2.55 -3.39 14.77
N ARG A 84 -3.12 -3.75 15.92
CA ARG A 84 -2.46 -4.66 16.88
C ARG A 84 -2.17 -6.01 16.24
N ARG A 85 -3.11 -6.58 15.49
CA ARG A 85 -2.92 -7.86 14.77
C ARG A 85 -1.77 -7.76 13.79
N LEU A 86 -1.73 -6.70 12.96
CA LEU A 86 -0.67 -6.50 11.97
C LEU A 86 0.71 -6.35 12.62
N LEU A 87 0.84 -5.58 13.72
CA LEU A 87 2.08 -5.46 14.48
C LEU A 87 2.59 -6.80 15.02
N GLN A 88 1.69 -7.73 15.33
CA GLN A 88 2.02 -9.05 15.85
C GLN A 88 2.27 -10.08 14.76
N GLU A 89 1.48 -10.05 13.69
CA GLU A 89 1.56 -11.03 12.60
C GLU A 89 2.64 -10.69 11.58
N ARG A 90 2.98 -9.39 11.44
CA ARG A 90 3.90 -8.86 10.41
C ARG A 90 4.91 -7.85 10.99
N PRO A 91 5.65 -8.20 12.06
CA PRO A 91 6.54 -7.24 12.74
C PRO A 91 7.67 -6.72 11.85
N HIS A 92 8.05 -7.44 10.80
CA HIS A 92 9.04 -7.03 9.79
C HIS A 92 8.49 -5.97 8.82
N LEU A 93 7.18 -5.96 8.51
CA LEU A 93 6.54 -5.03 7.58
C LEU A 93 5.76 -3.91 8.26
N VAL A 94 5.23 -4.17 9.45
CA VAL A 94 4.39 -3.23 10.20
C VAL A 94 5.07 -2.94 11.52
N ARG A 95 5.58 -1.72 11.67
CA ARG A 95 6.39 -1.30 12.82
C ARG A 95 5.69 -0.19 13.59
N PRO A 96 5.86 -0.13 14.92
CA PRO A 96 5.43 1.03 15.69
C PRO A 96 6.10 2.29 15.18
N ILE A 97 5.34 3.38 15.11
CA ILE A 97 5.87 4.71 14.84
C ILE A 97 5.25 5.70 15.81
N HIS A 98 6.09 6.56 16.37
CA HIS A 98 5.63 7.65 17.20
C HIS A 98 5.09 8.78 16.33
N PHE A 99 3.98 9.37 16.78
CA PHE A 99 3.39 10.55 16.19
C PHE A 99 3.54 11.73 17.14
N LEU A 100 3.98 12.85 16.59
CA LEU A 100 4.01 14.16 17.22
C LEU A 100 2.90 15.01 16.60
N LEU A 101 1.85 15.26 17.38
CA LEU A 101 0.76 16.16 16.99
C LEU A 101 1.14 17.59 17.40
N ALA A 102 1.51 18.42 16.44
CA ALA A 102 1.89 19.81 16.64
C ALA A 102 0.73 20.74 16.24
N LEU A 103 0.22 21.51 17.18
CA LEU A 103 -0.83 22.49 16.98
C LEU A 103 -0.36 23.87 17.42
N ASP A 104 -0.54 24.86 16.55
CA ASP A 104 -0.24 26.23 16.88
C ASP A 104 -1.39 26.90 17.69
N GLN A 105 -1.16 28.07 18.19
CA GLN A 105 -2.13 28.85 18.97
C GLN A 105 -3.43 29.20 18.20
N ASN A 106 -3.39 29.14 16.86
CA ASN A 106 -4.52 29.45 15.98
C ASN A 106 -5.28 28.18 15.52
N SER A 107 -4.89 27.01 16.06
CA SER A 107 -5.61 25.77 15.77
C SER A 107 -7.04 25.85 16.27
N GLY A 108 -7.98 25.33 15.47
CA GLY A 108 -9.38 25.19 15.88
C GLY A 108 -9.61 24.12 16.97
N ARG A 109 -8.57 23.38 17.37
CA ARG A 109 -8.65 22.29 18.34
C ARG A 109 -8.04 22.71 19.68
N SER A 110 -8.82 22.61 20.75
CA SER A 110 -8.30 22.91 22.10
C SER A 110 -7.37 21.80 22.60
N ALA A 111 -6.35 22.18 23.38
CA ALA A 111 -5.42 21.22 23.99
C ALA A 111 -6.14 20.20 24.89
N LEU A 112 -7.24 20.60 25.57
CA LEU A 112 -8.05 19.73 26.40
C LEU A 112 -8.77 18.66 25.55
N ALA A 113 -9.38 19.08 24.44
CA ALA A 113 -10.05 18.15 23.52
C ALA A 113 -9.08 17.10 22.97
N ILE A 114 -7.88 17.53 22.59
CA ILE A 114 -6.83 16.61 22.13
C ILE A 114 -6.41 15.62 23.22
N ARG A 115 -6.16 16.10 24.45
CA ARG A 115 -5.80 15.21 25.59
C ARG A 115 -6.90 14.17 25.86
N THR A 116 -8.16 14.60 25.84
CA THR A 116 -9.32 13.71 26.04
C THR A 116 -9.44 12.70 24.90
N GLY A 117 -9.28 13.16 23.65
CA GLY A 117 -9.29 12.29 22.47
C GLY A 117 -8.16 11.24 22.50
N LEU A 118 -6.94 11.64 22.86
CA LEU A 118 -5.81 10.73 22.99
C LEU A 118 -5.99 9.75 24.15
N TRP A 119 -6.57 10.19 25.27
CA TRP A 119 -6.92 9.30 26.39
C TRP A 119 -7.92 8.22 25.95
N LEU A 120 -9.01 8.63 25.26
CA LEU A 120 -10.00 7.70 24.73
C LEU A 120 -9.38 6.74 23.70
N TYR A 121 -8.55 7.27 22.79
CA TYR A 121 -7.84 6.49 21.80
C TYR A 121 -6.98 5.38 22.41
N ARG A 122 -6.25 5.71 23.49
CA ARG A 122 -5.46 4.74 24.28
C ARG A 122 -6.35 3.68 24.91
N ARG A 123 -7.48 4.08 25.51
CA ARG A 123 -8.43 3.14 26.13
C ARG A 123 -9.02 2.16 25.11
N LEU A 124 -9.43 2.65 23.96
CA LEU A 124 -9.95 1.82 22.87
C LEU A 124 -8.88 0.87 22.31
N GLY A 125 -7.61 1.27 22.31
CA GLY A 125 -6.47 0.44 21.91
C GLY A 125 -6.04 -0.62 22.91
N GLY A 126 -6.68 -0.72 24.08
CA GLY A 126 -6.38 -1.73 25.12
C GLY A 126 -5.30 -1.33 26.13
N GLY A 127 -5.03 -0.04 26.27
CA GLY A 127 -4.28 0.54 27.41
C GLY A 127 -2.76 0.31 27.46
N ARG A 128 -2.21 -0.58 26.66
CA ARG A 128 -0.77 -0.84 26.55
C ARG A 128 -0.18 -0.11 25.35
N LEU A 129 -0.14 1.20 25.41
CA LEU A 129 0.71 1.98 24.51
C LEU A 129 1.99 2.32 25.28
N GLN A 130 3.13 2.10 24.66
CA GLN A 130 4.40 2.55 25.20
C GLN A 130 4.38 4.07 25.43
N PRO A 131 5.12 4.62 26.39
CA PRO A 131 5.22 6.06 26.55
C PRO A 131 5.61 6.67 25.22
N GLY A 132 4.90 7.75 24.83
CA GLY A 132 5.07 8.42 23.55
C GLY A 132 6.51 8.80 23.26
N SER A 133 6.75 9.34 22.07
CA SER A 133 8.03 9.67 21.45
C SER A 133 9.14 10.03 22.44
N SER A 134 10.36 9.67 22.09
CA SER A 134 11.49 10.06 22.92
C SER A 134 11.48 11.57 23.11
N ARG A 135 11.86 12.04 24.28
CA ARG A 135 12.05 13.48 24.55
C ARG A 135 12.97 14.12 23.50
N ALA A 136 13.88 13.32 22.94
CA ALA A 136 14.77 13.75 21.85
C ALA A 136 14.01 14.10 20.57
N ASP A 137 12.98 13.32 20.15
CA ASP A 137 12.20 13.62 18.96
C ASP A 137 11.32 14.86 19.14
N GLN A 138 10.75 15.04 20.33
CA GLN A 138 10.04 16.28 20.65
C GLN A 138 10.96 17.49 20.58
N GLN A 139 12.17 17.41 21.13
CA GLN A 139 13.16 18.49 21.08
C GLN A 139 13.65 18.76 19.65
N LYS A 140 13.84 17.70 18.83
CA LYS A 140 14.15 17.88 17.40
C LYS A 140 13.03 18.63 16.69
N LEU A 141 11.78 18.24 16.91
CA LEU A 141 10.62 18.90 16.32
C LEU A 141 10.52 20.37 16.77
N GLU A 142 10.62 20.65 18.07
CA GLU A 142 10.51 22.01 18.61
C GLU A 142 11.55 22.98 18.02
N ARG A 143 12.73 22.51 17.67
CA ARG A 143 13.78 23.31 17.01
C ARG A 143 13.48 23.62 15.54
N LEU A 144 12.66 22.82 14.89
CA LEU A 144 12.28 23.01 13.49
C LEU A 144 11.03 23.87 13.34
N LEU A 145 10.15 23.87 14.35
CA LEU A 145 8.91 24.59 14.32
C LEU A 145 9.16 26.12 14.28
N ASP A 146 8.25 26.85 13.66
CA ASP A 146 8.27 28.30 13.62
C ASP A 146 8.31 28.89 15.04
N SER A 147 9.45 29.48 15.41
CA SER A 147 9.68 30.10 16.72
C SER A 147 8.83 31.34 16.97
N GLY A 148 8.28 31.96 15.93
CA GLY A 148 7.32 33.08 16.04
C GLY A 148 5.93 32.68 16.51
N ARG A 149 5.69 31.40 16.72
CA ARG A 149 4.40 30.84 17.15
C ARG A 149 4.53 30.07 18.46
N ARG A 150 3.41 29.98 19.18
CA ARG A 150 3.30 29.09 20.34
C ARG A 150 2.72 27.76 19.90
N TRP A 151 3.44 26.68 20.19
CA TRP A 151 3.08 25.32 19.83
C TRP A 151 2.67 24.50 21.05
N SER A 152 1.69 23.62 20.85
CA SER A 152 1.35 22.53 21.76
C SER A 152 1.67 21.23 21.06
N VAL A 153 2.63 20.46 21.59
CA VAL A 153 3.03 19.17 21.04
C VAL A 153 2.51 18.04 21.91
N PHE A 154 1.79 17.13 21.29
CA PHE A 154 1.29 15.90 21.92
C PHE A 154 1.90 14.71 21.24
N SER A 155 2.09 13.60 21.97
CA SER A 155 2.62 12.38 21.40
C SER A 155 1.67 11.19 21.59
N TYR A 156 1.63 10.33 20.59
CA TYR A 156 0.93 9.04 20.63
C TYR A 156 1.63 8.05 19.71
N GLU A 157 1.26 6.79 19.80
CA GLU A 157 1.82 5.72 18.97
C GLU A 157 0.75 5.19 18.01
N ASP A 158 1.17 4.99 16.78
CA ASP A 158 0.45 4.19 15.80
C ASP A 158 1.43 3.22 15.11
N ALA A 159 1.18 2.82 13.88
CA ALA A 159 2.11 1.98 13.15
C ALA A 159 2.28 2.46 11.71
N GLN A 160 3.39 2.07 11.12
CA GLN A 160 3.72 2.29 9.72
C GLN A 160 3.88 0.95 9.01
N CYS A 161 3.40 0.88 7.78
CA CYS A 161 3.76 -0.14 6.80
C CYS A 161 4.47 0.58 5.66
N GLU A 162 5.79 0.61 5.68
CA GLU A 162 6.57 1.35 4.69
C GLU A 162 6.30 0.89 3.26
N PHE A 163 6.07 -0.40 3.10
CA PHE A 163 5.81 -1.02 1.80
C PHE A 163 4.54 -1.89 1.85
N PRO A 164 3.34 -1.28 1.75
CA PRO A 164 2.08 -2.05 1.71
C PRO A 164 2.03 -3.00 0.51
N GLU A 165 2.83 -2.77 -0.51
CA GLU A 165 3.06 -3.66 -1.65
C GLU A 165 3.61 -5.02 -1.18
N ARG A 166 4.53 -5.01 -0.21
CA ARG A 166 5.08 -6.24 0.40
C ARG A 166 4.04 -6.99 1.22
N LEU A 167 3.20 -6.28 1.97
CA LEU A 167 2.10 -6.89 2.71
C LEU A 167 1.11 -7.60 1.76
N VAL A 168 0.83 -6.99 0.60
CA VAL A 168 0.02 -7.61 -0.45
C VAL A 168 0.71 -8.86 -1.02
N ALA A 169 2.02 -8.79 -1.30
CA ALA A 169 2.79 -9.93 -1.83
C ALA A 169 2.76 -11.12 -0.86
N GLU A 170 2.97 -10.91 0.44
CA GLU A 170 2.86 -11.98 1.44
C GLU A 170 1.45 -12.58 1.53
N TRP A 171 0.41 -11.75 1.56
CA TRP A 171 -0.96 -12.25 1.58
C TRP A 171 -1.35 -12.98 0.29
N LEU A 172 -0.77 -12.58 -0.86
CA LEU A 172 -0.93 -13.26 -2.14
C LEU A 172 -0.32 -14.67 -2.10
N VAL A 173 0.91 -14.79 -1.57
CA VAL A 173 1.57 -16.10 -1.39
C VAL A 173 0.74 -16.99 -0.46
N GLU A 174 0.30 -16.47 0.68
CA GLU A 174 -0.57 -17.23 1.60
C GLU A 174 -1.90 -17.66 0.97
N ALA A 175 -2.49 -16.82 0.09
CA ALA A 175 -3.69 -17.18 -0.66
C ALA A 175 -3.39 -18.34 -1.63
N ALA A 176 -2.26 -18.29 -2.32
CA ALA A 176 -1.84 -19.34 -3.26
C ALA A 176 -1.52 -20.65 -2.53
N GLU A 177 -0.82 -20.60 -1.41
CA GLU A 177 -0.55 -21.77 -0.55
C GLU A 177 -1.85 -22.41 -0.02
N ALA A 178 -2.89 -21.58 0.20
CA ALA A 178 -4.22 -22.05 0.56
C ALA A 178 -5.06 -22.54 -0.65
N GLY A 179 -4.50 -22.56 -1.87
CA GLY A 179 -5.12 -23.08 -3.08
C GLY A 179 -5.83 -22.05 -3.95
N ALA A 180 -5.64 -20.74 -3.72
CA ALA A 180 -6.13 -19.73 -4.64
C ALA A 180 -5.32 -19.75 -5.95
N VAL A 181 -6.00 -19.50 -7.07
CA VAL A 181 -5.36 -19.17 -8.35
C VAL A 181 -5.30 -17.66 -8.48
N ALA A 182 -4.14 -17.12 -8.81
CA ALA A 182 -3.94 -15.69 -8.99
C ALA A 182 -3.45 -15.36 -10.41
N ARG A 183 -3.98 -14.27 -10.98
CA ARG A 183 -3.64 -13.77 -12.31
C ARG A 183 -3.54 -12.24 -12.28
N ASN A 184 -2.33 -11.71 -12.39
CA ASN A 184 -2.09 -10.32 -12.71
C ASN A 184 -2.03 -10.09 -14.23
N HIS A 185 -1.91 -8.88 -14.69
CA HIS A 185 -1.97 -8.48 -16.10
C HIS A 185 -3.14 -9.14 -16.85
N THR A 186 -4.27 -9.30 -16.15
CA THR A 186 -5.47 -9.95 -16.68
C THR A 186 -6.70 -9.11 -16.36
N GLN A 187 -7.31 -8.54 -17.37
CA GLN A 187 -8.48 -7.67 -17.24
C GLN A 187 -9.78 -8.45 -17.28
N VAL A 188 -10.69 -8.16 -16.36
CA VAL A 188 -12.10 -8.56 -16.49
C VAL A 188 -12.77 -7.58 -17.47
N LEU A 189 -13.16 -8.07 -18.62
CA LEU A 189 -13.87 -7.30 -19.65
C LEU A 189 -15.34 -7.12 -19.28
N ALA A 190 -15.98 -8.18 -18.77
CA ALA A 190 -17.37 -8.17 -18.32
C ALA A 190 -17.64 -9.29 -17.30
N VAL A 191 -18.62 -9.06 -16.45
CA VAL A 191 -19.28 -10.09 -15.64
C VAL A 191 -20.43 -10.65 -16.48
N ASP A 192 -20.49 -11.97 -16.61
CA ASP A 192 -21.60 -12.68 -17.27
C ASP A 192 -22.75 -12.84 -16.27
N VAL A 193 -23.91 -12.30 -16.61
CA VAL A 193 -25.14 -12.39 -15.80
C VAL A 193 -26.21 -13.09 -16.59
N ARG A 194 -26.74 -14.20 -16.04
CA ARG A 194 -27.83 -15.00 -16.65
C ARG A 194 -28.98 -15.12 -15.65
N HIS A 195 -30.19 -14.85 -16.10
CA HIS A 195 -31.36 -14.92 -15.24
C HIS A 195 -31.22 -14.18 -13.91
N ARG A 196 -30.69 -12.94 -13.97
CA ARG A 196 -30.42 -12.06 -12.80
C ARG A 196 -29.40 -12.59 -11.79
N ARG A 197 -28.59 -13.58 -12.17
CA ARG A 197 -27.52 -14.15 -11.33
C ARG A 197 -26.19 -14.16 -12.08
N VAL A 198 -25.09 -13.96 -11.39
CA VAL A 198 -23.77 -14.10 -12.02
C VAL A 198 -23.52 -15.54 -12.43
N ALA A 199 -22.89 -15.73 -13.58
CA ALA A 199 -22.48 -17.03 -14.11
C ALA A 199 -20.95 -17.14 -14.24
N GLY A 200 -20.25 -16.01 -14.40
CA GLY A 200 -18.81 -15.99 -14.56
C GLY A 200 -18.28 -14.64 -15.05
N VAL A 201 -17.11 -14.66 -15.63
CA VAL A 201 -16.42 -13.48 -16.18
C VAL A 201 -15.80 -13.79 -17.54
N LEU A 202 -15.67 -12.76 -18.39
CA LEU A 202 -14.83 -12.76 -19.57
C LEU A 202 -13.52 -12.05 -19.20
N LEU A 203 -12.41 -12.75 -19.33
CA LEU A 203 -11.06 -12.28 -19.05
C LEU A 203 -10.32 -11.95 -20.35
N ARG A 204 -9.39 -10.97 -20.29
CA ARG A 204 -8.37 -10.76 -21.32
C ARG A 204 -7.00 -10.71 -20.65
N ASP A 205 -6.12 -11.62 -21.04
CA ASP A 205 -4.71 -11.57 -20.70
C ASP A 205 -4.05 -10.41 -21.44
N GLN A 206 -3.54 -9.42 -20.71
CA GLN A 206 -2.97 -8.20 -21.28
C GLN A 206 -1.61 -8.44 -21.96
N LEU A 207 -0.93 -9.54 -21.64
CA LEU A 207 0.38 -9.87 -22.20
C LEU A 207 0.25 -10.58 -23.54
N SER A 208 -0.72 -11.47 -23.67
CA SER A 208 -0.94 -12.27 -24.88
C SER A 208 -2.11 -11.79 -25.74
N GLY A 209 -2.99 -10.96 -25.18
CA GLY A 209 -4.26 -10.55 -25.82
C GLY A 209 -5.35 -11.63 -25.81
N LYS A 210 -5.08 -12.83 -25.30
CA LYS A 210 -6.02 -13.95 -25.30
C LYS A 210 -7.19 -13.69 -24.37
N GLU A 211 -8.40 -14.05 -24.83
CA GLU A 211 -9.63 -14.00 -24.02
C GLU A 211 -9.99 -15.40 -23.52
N GLU A 212 -10.52 -15.46 -22.30
CA GLU A 212 -10.93 -16.69 -21.62
C GLU A 212 -12.23 -16.46 -20.85
N ARG A 213 -13.15 -17.44 -20.91
CA ARG A 213 -14.39 -17.45 -20.11
C ARG A 213 -14.22 -18.35 -18.91
N VAL A 214 -14.55 -17.81 -17.72
CA VAL A 214 -14.41 -18.51 -16.45
C VAL A 214 -15.73 -18.45 -15.69
N GLU A 215 -16.21 -19.60 -15.21
CA GLU A 215 -17.45 -19.68 -14.44
C GLU A 215 -17.23 -19.37 -12.95
N ALA A 216 -18.26 -18.79 -12.30
CA ALA A 216 -18.24 -18.50 -10.88
C ALA A 216 -19.59 -18.66 -10.22
N THR A 217 -19.59 -19.05 -8.94
CA THR A 217 -20.79 -18.99 -8.09
C THR A 217 -20.95 -17.60 -7.48
N TRP A 218 -19.85 -16.98 -7.04
CA TRP A 218 -19.81 -15.63 -6.47
C TRP A 218 -18.78 -14.77 -7.19
N ILE A 219 -19.08 -13.49 -7.35
CA ILE A 219 -18.15 -12.49 -7.86
C ILE A 219 -18.02 -11.36 -6.84
N ILE A 220 -16.78 -11.08 -6.44
CA ILE A 220 -16.45 -9.98 -5.52
C ILE A 220 -15.70 -8.92 -6.32
N ASN A 221 -16.33 -7.77 -6.52
CA ASN A 221 -15.72 -6.62 -7.16
C ASN A 221 -14.96 -5.79 -6.10
N ALA A 222 -13.68 -6.03 -5.97
CA ALA A 222 -12.76 -5.36 -5.06
C ALA A 222 -11.79 -4.40 -5.80
N THR A 223 -12.23 -3.83 -6.92
CA THR A 223 -11.41 -3.02 -7.82
C THR A 223 -11.16 -1.58 -7.33
N GLY A 224 -11.55 -1.28 -6.07
CA GLY A 224 -11.32 0.04 -5.49
C GLY A 224 -11.99 1.15 -6.32
N PRO A 225 -11.22 2.16 -6.81
CA PRO A 225 -11.81 3.29 -7.54
C PRO A 225 -12.40 2.94 -8.92
N TRP A 226 -12.24 1.71 -9.38
CA TRP A 226 -12.85 1.21 -10.64
C TRP A 226 -14.15 0.41 -10.45
N ALA A 227 -14.70 0.33 -9.21
CA ALA A 227 -15.83 -0.55 -8.94
C ALA A 227 -17.07 -0.23 -9.82
N ASP A 228 -17.42 1.03 -9.99
CA ASP A 228 -18.51 1.45 -10.89
C ASP A 228 -18.23 1.08 -12.36
N ARG A 229 -16.97 1.14 -12.81
CA ARG A 229 -16.61 0.80 -14.20
C ARG A 229 -16.79 -0.68 -14.51
N VAL A 230 -16.56 -1.56 -13.54
CA VAL A 230 -16.83 -3.00 -13.69
C VAL A 230 -18.32 -3.22 -13.91
N CYS A 231 -19.18 -2.57 -13.12
CA CYS A 231 -20.64 -2.64 -13.28
C CYS A 231 -21.08 -2.09 -14.64
N GLN A 232 -20.58 -0.93 -15.05
CA GLN A 232 -20.90 -0.29 -16.34
C GLN A 232 -20.54 -1.19 -17.53
N ARG A 233 -19.32 -1.75 -17.55
CA ARG A 233 -18.87 -2.67 -18.61
C ARG A 233 -19.71 -3.94 -18.67
N SER A 234 -20.19 -4.39 -17.51
CA SER A 234 -21.04 -5.58 -17.36
C SER A 234 -22.54 -5.29 -17.57
N ARG A 235 -22.91 -4.04 -17.88
CA ARG A 235 -24.31 -3.59 -18.03
C ARG A 235 -25.16 -3.81 -16.77
N ILE A 236 -24.54 -3.83 -15.59
CA ILE A 236 -25.21 -3.87 -14.30
C ILE A 236 -25.51 -2.42 -13.90
N GLN A 237 -26.80 -2.10 -13.80
CA GLN A 237 -27.26 -0.73 -13.51
C GLN A 237 -27.50 -0.59 -12.01
N THR A 238 -26.71 0.26 -11.38
CA THR A 238 -26.93 0.71 -10.01
C THR A 238 -27.79 1.98 -10.01
N LEU A 239 -28.63 2.15 -9.00
CA LEU A 239 -29.53 3.31 -8.89
C LEU A 239 -28.75 4.65 -8.84
N HIS A 240 -27.58 4.64 -8.18
CA HIS A 240 -26.66 5.76 -8.08
C HIS A 240 -25.22 5.26 -8.22
N PRO A 241 -24.26 6.13 -8.58
CA PRO A 241 -22.85 5.78 -8.47
C PRO A 241 -22.53 5.29 -7.05
N MET A 242 -21.73 4.26 -6.93
CA MET A 242 -21.30 3.76 -5.61
C MET A 242 -20.15 4.58 -5.04
N LEU A 243 -19.34 5.18 -5.92
CA LEU A 243 -18.12 5.88 -5.57
C LEU A 243 -18.19 7.38 -5.81
N GLY A 244 -17.66 8.15 -4.84
CA GLY A 244 -17.30 9.54 -4.99
C GLY A 244 -15.78 9.66 -4.90
N GLY A 245 -15.10 9.72 -6.05
CA GLY A 245 -13.63 9.73 -6.09
C GLY A 245 -13.03 10.93 -5.36
N VAL A 246 -12.06 10.67 -4.48
CA VAL A 246 -11.26 11.71 -3.81
C VAL A 246 -9.78 11.42 -4.03
N ARG A 247 -9.13 12.30 -4.79
CA ARG A 247 -7.69 12.26 -5.02
C ARG A 247 -6.94 12.74 -3.78
N GLY A 248 -5.87 12.02 -3.46
CA GLY A 248 -4.90 12.44 -2.46
C GLY A 248 -3.50 12.36 -3.03
N SER A 249 -2.78 13.48 -2.96
CA SER A 249 -1.44 13.64 -3.52
C SER A 249 -0.39 13.71 -2.43
N HIS A 250 0.81 13.22 -2.74
CA HIS A 250 1.97 13.22 -1.86
C HIS A 250 3.20 13.73 -2.61
N ILE A 251 4.11 14.35 -1.87
CA ILE A 251 5.47 14.63 -2.33
C ILE A 251 6.46 13.83 -1.47
N VAL A 252 7.56 13.42 -2.08
CA VAL A 252 8.69 12.78 -1.40
C VAL A 252 9.90 13.68 -1.55
N VAL A 253 10.49 14.04 -0.42
CA VAL A 253 11.64 14.94 -0.35
C VAL A 253 12.80 14.28 0.39
N PRO A 254 14.04 14.71 0.18
CA PRO A 254 15.18 14.24 0.97
C PRO A 254 14.94 14.46 2.46
N ARG A 255 15.58 13.64 3.28
CA ARG A 255 15.63 13.89 4.71
C ARG A 255 16.40 15.18 4.98
N PHE A 256 15.75 16.16 5.58
CA PHE A 256 16.36 17.45 5.91
C PHE A 256 17.01 17.44 7.30
N ALA A 257 17.94 18.39 7.53
CA ALA A 257 18.69 18.47 8.79
C ALA A 257 17.74 18.65 9.99
N GLY A 258 17.91 17.82 11.01
CA GLY A 258 17.10 17.84 12.23
C GLY A 258 15.71 17.18 12.11
N ALA A 259 15.34 16.62 10.94
CA ALA A 259 14.07 15.91 10.78
C ALA A 259 13.92 14.83 11.88
N PRO A 260 12.78 14.79 12.59
CA PRO A 260 12.53 13.76 13.60
C PRO A 260 12.38 12.37 12.97
N ASP A 261 12.68 11.34 13.77
CA ASP A 261 12.39 9.95 13.40
C ASP A 261 10.92 9.58 13.66
N ALA A 262 10.18 10.48 14.29
CA ALA A 262 8.74 10.39 14.51
C ALA A 262 7.96 11.01 13.35
N ALA A 263 6.76 10.50 13.09
CA ALA A 263 5.82 11.13 12.17
C ALA A 263 5.24 12.40 12.80
N VAL A 264 5.14 13.47 12.02
CA VAL A 264 4.48 14.70 12.45
C VAL A 264 3.08 14.76 11.84
N TYR A 265 2.08 14.95 12.70
CA TYR A 265 0.71 15.22 12.33
C TYR A 265 0.37 16.66 12.71
N THR A 266 -0.08 17.45 11.77
CA THR A 266 -0.34 18.87 12.01
C THR A 266 -1.44 19.40 11.08
N GLU A 267 -1.71 20.70 11.16
CA GLU A 267 -2.61 21.42 10.25
C GLU A 267 -1.79 22.08 9.14
N ALA A 268 -2.22 21.89 7.91
CA ALA A 268 -1.72 22.57 6.73
C ALA A 268 -2.11 24.08 6.76
N VAL A 269 -1.67 24.84 5.75
CA VAL A 269 -1.96 26.28 5.60
C VAL A 269 -3.47 26.61 5.62
N ASP A 270 -4.32 25.67 5.26
CA ASP A 270 -5.80 25.79 5.24
C ASP A 270 -6.49 25.04 6.39
N LYS A 271 -5.77 24.69 7.45
CA LYS A 271 -6.24 23.97 8.63
C LYS A 271 -6.65 22.51 8.41
N ARG A 272 -6.49 21.96 7.21
CA ARG A 272 -6.69 20.53 6.99
C ARG A 272 -5.51 19.72 7.56
N PRO A 273 -5.77 18.48 7.99
CA PRO A 273 -4.70 17.62 8.49
C PRO A 273 -3.66 17.28 7.41
N ILE A 274 -2.40 17.35 7.78
CA ILE A 274 -1.27 16.91 6.94
C ILE A 274 -0.30 16.08 7.78
N PHE A 275 0.37 15.15 7.11
CA PHE A 275 1.40 14.30 7.69
C PHE A 275 2.76 14.62 7.07
N VAL A 276 3.80 14.61 7.92
CA VAL A 276 5.20 14.60 7.52
C VAL A 276 5.82 13.37 8.16
N ILE A 277 6.15 12.38 7.35
CA ILE A 277 6.45 11.01 7.80
C ILE A 277 7.85 10.62 7.35
N PRO A 278 8.75 10.15 8.26
CA PRO A 278 9.97 9.48 7.84
C PRO A 278 9.60 8.20 7.07
N TRP A 279 10.15 8.02 5.88
CA TRP A 279 9.84 6.89 5.03
C TRP A 279 11.02 6.59 4.10
N ASN A 280 11.52 5.36 4.16
CA ASN A 280 12.54 4.85 3.22
C ASN A 280 13.72 5.84 3.07
N GLU A 281 14.30 6.27 4.19
CA GLU A 281 15.39 7.27 4.29
C GLU A 281 15.08 8.65 3.69
N GLN A 282 13.83 8.92 3.45
CA GLN A 282 13.28 10.15 2.88
C GLN A 282 12.19 10.71 3.79
N VAL A 283 11.51 11.74 3.36
CA VAL A 283 10.33 12.30 4.03
C VAL A 283 9.15 12.30 3.06
N LEU A 284 8.07 11.65 3.47
CA LEU A 284 6.79 11.63 2.78
C LEU A 284 5.89 12.73 3.36
N VAL A 285 5.42 13.65 2.52
CA VAL A 285 4.51 14.73 2.92
C VAL A 285 3.19 14.58 2.20
N GLY A 286 2.10 14.59 2.93
CA GLY A 286 0.74 14.46 2.40
C GLY A 286 -0.32 14.39 3.49
N THR A 287 -1.55 14.50 3.12
CA THR A 287 -2.07 14.31 1.78
C THR A 287 -3.06 15.43 1.43
N THR A 288 -3.24 15.67 0.14
CA THR A 288 -4.34 16.53 -0.33
C THR A 288 -5.69 15.81 -0.30
N GLU A 289 -6.78 16.55 -0.43
CA GLU A 289 -8.14 16.04 -0.59
C GLU A 289 -8.85 16.83 -1.69
N VAL A 290 -8.84 16.29 -2.92
CA VAL A 290 -9.45 16.92 -4.09
C VAL A 290 -10.48 15.96 -4.70
N ALA A 291 -11.69 16.44 -4.97
CA ALA A 291 -12.68 15.64 -5.70
C ALA A 291 -12.14 15.31 -7.09
N ASP A 292 -12.21 14.05 -7.50
CA ASP A 292 -11.70 13.58 -8.76
C ASP A 292 -12.65 12.52 -9.35
N GLN A 293 -13.19 12.84 -10.53
CA GLN A 293 -14.05 11.94 -11.30
C GLN A 293 -13.38 11.44 -12.58
N GLY A 294 -12.09 11.71 -12.72
CA GLY A 294 -11.28 11.30 -13.86
C GLY A 294 -11.00 9.81 -13.92
N ASP A 295 -10.07 9.43 -14.75
CA ASP A 295 -9.59 8.06 -14.81
C ASP A 295 -8.59 7.79 -13.68
N PRO A 296 -8.92 6.90 -12.71
CA PRO A 296 -8.00 6.58 -11.62
C PRO A 296 -6.65 6.03 -12.08
N ALA A 297 -6.57 5.46 -13.28
CA ALA A 297 -5.32 4.97 -13.86
C ALA A 297 -4.38 6.11 -14.30
N LYS A 298 -4.94 7.29 -14.61
CA LYS A 298 -4.22 8.47 -15.11
C LYS A 298 -4.05 9.57 -14.08
N VAL A 299 -4.42 9.30 -12.82
CA VAL A 299 -4.39 10.29 -11.75
C VAL A 299 -2.95 10.76 -11.48
N GLN A 300 -2.77 12.08 -11.42
CA GLN A 300 -1.50 12.74 -11.16
C GLN A 300 -1.72 13.90 -10.19
N PRO A 301 -0.71 14.31 -9.39
CA PRO A 301 -0.76 15.55 -8.64
C PRO A 301 -0.82 16.75 -9.58
N SER A 302 -1.68 17.72 -9.29
CA SER A 302 -1.60 19.00 -9.98
C SER A 302 -0.49 19.88 -9.40
N THR A 303 -0.08 20.92 -10.14
CA THR A 303 0.92 21.90 -9.67
C THR A 303 0.44 22.57 -8.36
N GLU A 304 -0.84 22.91 -8.29
CA GLU A 304 -1.45 23.54 -7.11
C GLU A 304 -1.42 22.62 -5.89
N GLU A 305 -1.58 21.30 -6.08
CA GLU A 305 -1.46 20.33 -4.99
C GLU A 305 -0.03 20.20 -4.51
N ILE A 306 0.94 20.20 -5.40
CA ILE A 306 2.38 20.16 -5.06
C ILE A 306 2.75 21.43 -4.28
N ASP A 307 2.37 22.60 -4.78
CA ASP A 307 2.62 23.89 -4.13
C ASP A 307 1.97 23.96 -2.75
N TYR A 308 0.74 23.45 -2.62
CA TYR A 308 0.06 23.36 -1.34
C TYR A 308 0.84 22.52 -0.32
N LEU A 309 1.36 21.38 -0.74
CA LEU A 309 2.14 20.49 0.15
C LEU A 309 3.47 21.11 0.54
N VAL A 310 4.18 21.73 -0.41
CA VAL A 310 5.44 22.43 -0.14
C VAL A 310 5.20 23.63 0.79
N ARG A 311 4.24 24.49 0.49
CA ARG A 311 3.89 25.61 1.37
C ARG A 311 3.51 25.16 2.79
N SER A 312 2.78 24.06 2.91
CA SER A 312 2.39 23.53 4.22
C SER A 312 3.59 23.00 4.99
N LEU A 313 4.56 22.37 4.31
CA LEU A 313 5.83 21.93 4.92
C LEU A 313 6.67 23.12 5.39
N LEU A 314 6.86 24.13 4.53
CA LEU A 314 7.65 25.32 4.85
C LEU A 314 6.97 26.21 5.93
N HIS A 315 5.63 26.23 5.96
CA HIS A 315 4.87 26.91 7.01
C HIS A 315 5.07 26.26 8.39
N LEU A 316 5.23 24.94 8.42
CA LEU A 316 5.55 24.19 9.64
C LEU A 316 7.02 24.37 10.04
N PHE A 317 7.92 24.30 9.05
CA PHE A 317 9.38 24.30 9.21
C PHE A 317 10.04 25.41 8.37
N PRO A 318 9.99 26.68 8.82
CA PRO A 318 10.50 27.82 8.03
C PRO A 318 12.02 27.75 7.73
N GLY A 319 12.77 27.02 8.55
CA GLY A 319 14.21 26.82 8.33
C GLY A 319 14.58 25.80 7.26
N VAL A 320 13.59 25.04 6.75
CA VAL A 320 13.82 24.06 5.68
C VAL A 320 13.86 24.75 4.33
N LYS A 321 14.97 24.60 3.61
CA LYS A 321 15.09 25.05 2.22
C LYS A 321 14.70 23.92 1.29
N LEU A 322 13.71 24.17 0.45
CA LEU A 322 13.19 23.19 -0.50
C LEU A 322 12.84 23.86 -1.83
N SER A 323 13.42 23.36 -2.91
CA SER A 323 13.12 23.76 -4.29
C SER A 323 12.41 22.62 -5.04
N ALA A 324 11.93 22.88 -6.25
CA ALA A 324 11.38 21.84 -7.14
C ALA A 324 12.39 20.73 -7.41
N ALA A 325 13.67 21.08 -7.51
CA ALA A 325 14.75 20.15 -7.79
C ALA A 325 14.96 19.15 -6.65
N ASP A 326 14.64 19.55 -5.42
CA ASP A 326 14.77 18.71 -4.22
C ASP A 326 13.65 17.68 -4.09
N ILE A 327 12.51 17.88 -4.76
CA ILE A 327 11.44 16.89 -4.76
C ILE A 327 11.90 15.67 -5.54
N ARG A 328 12.02 14.54 -4.86
CA ARG A 328 12.43 13.27 -5.46
C ARG A 328 11.40 12.81 -6.48
N TYR A 329 10.17 12.75 -6.06
CA TYR A 329 9.00 12.46 -6.90
C TYR A 329 7.70 12.79 -6.17
N THR A 330 6.62 12.76 -6.93
CA THR A 330 5.25 12.96 -6.45
C THR A 330 4.38 11.83 -6.94
N PHE A 331 3.32 11.54 -6.22
CA PHE A 331 2.31 10.57 -6.66
C PHE A 331 0.93 10.90 -6.10
N SER A 332 -0.11 10.42 -6.80
CA SER A 332 -1.50 10.55 -6.38
C SER A 332 -2.21 9.21 -6.40
N GLY A 333 -3.18 9.05 -5.50
CA GLY A 333 -4.11 7.94 -5.50
C GLY A 333 -5.55 8.40 -5.34
N VAL A 334 -6.48 7.68 -5.95
CA VAL A 334 -7.91 7.92 -5.76
C VAL A 334 -8.42 7.02 -4.64
N ARG A 335 -9.01 7.64 -3.61
CA ARG A 335 -9.67 6.91 -2.51
C ARG A 335 -11.05 6.47 -2.98
N PRO A 336 -11.40 5.18 -2.88
CA PRO A 336 -12.71 4.66 -3.27
C PRO A 336 -13.78 4.96 -2.21
N LEU A 337 -13.97 6.24 -1.88
CA LEU A 337 -14.94 6.65 -0.88
C LEU A 337 -16.37 6.47 -1.38
N PRO A 338 -17.34 6.24 -0.49
CA PRO A 338 -18.75 6.24 -0.85
C PRO A 338 -19.19 7.51 -1.57
N PHE A 339 -20.11 7.36 -2.53
CA PHE A 339 -20.72 8.51 -3.19
C PHE A 339 -21.54 9.33 -2.20
N ALA A 340 -21.15 10.57 -1.98
CA ALA A 340 -21.80 11.49 -1.05
C ALA A 340 -21.79 12.92 -1.65
N PRO A 341 -22.65 13.21 -2.65
CA PRO A 341 -22.57 14.44 -3.46
C PRO A 341 -22.84 15.72 -2.68
N LYS A 342 -23.47 15.62 -1.52
CA LYS A 342 -23.79 16.77 -0.63
C LYS A 342 -22.74 17.01 0.45
N GLU A 343 -21.75 16.13 0.59
CA GLU A 343 -20.75 16.21 1.64
C GLU A 343 -19.42 16.74 1.09
N LYS A 344 -18.70 17.50 1.94
CA LYS A 344 -17.31 17.85 1.63
C LYS A 344 -16.46 16.56 1.69
N ALA A 345 -15.47 16.42 0.83
CA ALA A 345 -14.59 15.25 0.76
C ALA A 345 -14.00 14.83 2.13
N ALA A 346 -13.72 15.80 2.98
CA ALA A 346 -13.22 15.60 4.34
C ALA A 346 -14.23 14.96 5.31
N ALA A 347 -15.54 15.13 5.08
CA ALA A 347 -16.62 14.64 5.92
C ALA A 347 -17.11 13.25 5.52
N VAL A 348 -16.84 12.81 4.30
CA VAL A 348 -17.26 11.48 3.81
C VAL A 348 -16.66 10.38 4.69
N THR A 349 -17.51 9.48 5.17
CA THR A 349 -17.09 8.37 6.03
C THR A 349 -15.98 7.54 5.37
N ARG A 350 -15.03 7.05 6.18
CA ARG A 350 -13.98 6.12 5.76
C ARG A 350 -14.36 4.65 6.05
N LYS A 351 -15.57 4.42 6.57
CA LYS A 351 -16.09 3.07 6.78
C LYS A 351 -16.38 2.41 5.43
N HIS A 352 -15.96 1.15 5.28
CA HIS A 352 -16.33 0.36 4.12
C HIS A 352 -17.77 -0.16 4.22
N TYR A 353 -18.37 -0.45 3.08
CA TYR A 353 -19.58 -1.23 2.99
C TYR A 353 -19.53 -2.21 1.81
N LEU A 354 -20.33 -3.25 1.90
CA LEU A 354 -20.44 -4.29 0.91
C LEU A 354 -21.79 -4.13 0.18
N HIS A 355 -21.75 -3.61 -1.04
CA HIS A 355 -22.92 -3.44 -1.89
C HIS A 355 -23.30 -4.78 -2.52
N ASP A 356 -24.53 -5.23 -2.26
CA ASP A 356 -25.08 -6.45 -2.82
C ASP A 356 -25.90 -6.12 -4.07
N HIS A 357 -25.50 -6.68 -5.20
CA HIS A 357 -26.13 -6.40 -6.50
C HIS A 357 -27.39 -7.24 -6.81
N ALA A 358 -27.96 -7.94 -5.84
CA ALA A 358 -29.20 -8.70 -6.06
C ALA A 358 -30.36 -7.79 -6.53
N ALA A 359 -30.49 -6.59 -5.94
CA ALA A 359 -31.48 -5.59 -6.37
C ALA A 359 -31.16 -5.05 -7.77
N ASP A 360 -29.87 -4.91 -8.12
CA ASP A 360 -29.41 -4.43 -9.43
C ASP A 360 -29.49 -5.51 -10.53
N GLY A 361 -30.01 -6.69 -10.22
CA GLY A 361 -30.17 -7.79 -11.17
C GLY A 361 -28.91 -8.63 -11.40
N ALA A 362 -27.99 -8.65 -10.44
CA ALA A 362 -26.79 -9.48 -10.46
C ALA A 362 -26.60 -10.19 -9.11
N GLU A 363 -27.53 -11.10 -8.78
CA GLU A 363 -27.41 -11.94 -7.58
C GLU A 363 -26.06 -12.63 -7.52
N HIS A 364 -25.50 -12.78 -6.30
CA HIS A 364 -24.18 -13.34 -6.04
C HIS A 364 -23.01 -12.46 -6.52
N MET A 365 -23.27 -11.18 -6.74
CA MET A 365 -22.22 -10.19 -6.90
C MET A 365 -22.21 -9.21 -5.72
N ILE A 366 -21.01 -8.93 -5.21
CA ILE A 366 -20.78 -7.94 -4.15
C ILE A 366 -19.70 -6.97 -4.61
N SER A 367 -19.96 -5.66 -4.49
CA SER A 367 -18.92 -4.64 -4.66
C SER A 367 -18.42 -4.13 -3.31
N VAL A 368 -17.12 -4.07 -3.16
CA VAL A 368 -16.44 -3.50 -1.99
C VAL A 368 -16.24 -2.00 -2.19
N ILE A 369 -16.89 -1.19 -1.36
CA ILE A 369 -16.82 0.27 -1.42
C ILE A 369 -16.11 0.79 -0.17
N GLY A 370 -15.10 1.63 -0.37
CA GLY A 370 -14.25 2.10 0.73
C GLY A 370 -13.17 1.07 1.08
N GLY A 371 -12.87 1.01 2.38
CA GLY A 371 -11.79 0.18 2.92
C GLY A 371 -10.50 0.96 3.15
N LYS A 372 -9.69 0.43 4.04
CA LYS A 372 -8.41 1.02 4.46
C LYS A 372 -7.35 -0.07 4.50
N LEU A 373 -6.10 0.34 4.36
CA LEU A 373 -4.95 -0.54 4.57
C LEU A 373 -5.03 -1.25 5.94
N THR A 374 -5.35 -0.50 6.99
CA THR A 374 -5.44 -1.02 8.36
C THR A 374 -6.48 -2.13 8.54
N THR A 375 -7.66 -2.00 7.92
CA THR A 375 -8.81 -2.88 8.18
C THR A 375 -9.11 -3.87 7.07
N ALA A 376 -8.19 -4.06 6.13
CA ALA A 376 -8.40 -4.92 4.96
C ALA A 376 -8.68 -6.39 5.35
N ALA A 377 -8.03 -6.91 6.39
CA ALA A 377 -8.26 -8.27 6.86
C ALA A 377 -9.64 -8.43 7.52
N GLU A 378 -10.12 -7.43 8.27
CA GLU A 378 -11.48 -7.46 8.84
C GLU A 378 -12.54 -7.34 7.76
N LEU A 379 -12.35 -6.44 6.80
CA LEU A 379 -13.22 -6.34 5.61
C LEU A 379 -13.31 -7.68 4.89
N ALA A 380 -12.19 -8.38 4.72
CA ALA A 380 -12.18 -9.69 4.07
C ALA A 380 -13.00 -10.74 4.85
N ARG A 381 -12.89 -10.78 6.19
CA ARG A 381 -13.71 -11.65 7.04
C ARG A 381 -15.21 -11.34 6.91
N GLN A 382 -15.57 -10.05 6.92
CA GLN A 382 -16.96 -9.62 6.73
C GLN A 382 -17.50 -9.99 5.34
N CYS A 383 -16.69 -9.82 4.29
CA CYS A 383 -17.05 -10.22 2.94
C CYS A 383 -17.25 -11.74 2.82
N ALA A 384 -16.32 -12.53 3.36
CA ALA A 384 -16.43 -13.99 3.40
C ALA A 384 -17.68 -14.46 4.15
N ALA A 385 -17.97 -13.88 5.31
CA ALA A 385 -19.18 -14.19 6.08
C ALA A 385 -20.47 -13.89 5.27
N LYS A 386 -20.50 -12.77 4.54
CA LYS A 386 -21.66 -12.37 3.72
C LYS A 386 -21.98 -13.38 2.60
N ILE A 387 -20.97 -14.05 2.06
CA ILE A 387 -21.14 -15.10 1.03
C ILE A 387 -21.23 -16.52 1.61
N GLY A 388 -21.48 -16.64 2.92
CA GLY A 388 -21.64 -17.94 3.59
C GLY A 388 -20.33 -18.74 3.73
N VAL A 389 -19.20 -18.06 3.68
CA VAL A 389 -17.86 -18.64 3.88
C VAL A 389 -17.40 -18.27 5.27
N SER A 390 -17.47 -19.20 6.23
CA SER A 390 -16.90 -19.00 7.55
C SER A 390 -15.65 -19.85 7.70
N GLN A 391 -14.57 -19.26 8.22
CA GLN A 391 -13.46 -20.06 8.71
C GLN A 391 -13.91 -20.84 9.96
N LYS A 392 -13.62 -22.14 10.00
CA LYS A 392 -13.44 -22.81 11.28
C LYS A 392 -12.28 -22.06 11.95
N SER A 393 -12.56 -21.42 13.09
CA SER A 393 -11.62 -20.60 13.85
C SER A 393 -10.19 -21.14 13.70
N SER A 394 -9.37 -20.52 12.86
CA SER A 394 -7.94 -20.81 12.91
C SER A 394 -7.49 -20.29 14.27
N ARG A 395 -6.97 -21.19 15.09
CA ARG A 395 -6.31 -20.85 16.34
C ARG A 395 -5.39 -19.68 16.04
N ALA A 396 -5.67 -18.52 16.60
CA ALA A 396 -4.77 -17.37 16.49
C ALA A 396 -3.39 -17.91 16.84
N LEU A 397 -2.45 -17.79 15.91
CA LEU A 397 -1.05 -18.08 16.18
C LEU A 397 -0.70 -17.36 17.48
N ALA A 398 -0.16 -18.11 18.45
CA ALA A 398 0.18 -17.56 19.74
C ALA A 398 1.01 -16.30 19.51
N ILE A 399 0.47 -15.18 19.97
CA ILE A 399 0.99 -13.85 19.71
C ILE A 399 2.33 -13.75 20.42
N ALA A 400 3.43 -13.76 19.67
CA ALA A 400 4.73 -13.43 20.20
C ALA A 400 4.68 -12.00 20.77
N SER A 401 5.32 -11.74 21.89
CA SER A 401 5.52 -10.36 22.36
C SER A 401 6.34 -9.59 21.29
N ALA A 402 6.23 -8.27 21.25
CA ALA A 402 7.05 -7.45 20.33
C ALA A 402 8.55 -7.75 20.50
N GLU A 403 9.01 -7.92 21.74
CA GLU A 403 10.37 -8.31 22.08
C GLU A 403 10.76 -9.70 21.53
N SER A 404 9.85 -10.68 21.60
CA SER A 404 10.07 -12.01 21.01
C SER A 404 10.11 -11.96 19.48
N ALA A 405 9.38 -11.02 18.85
CA ALA A 405 9.40 -10.83 17.41
C ALA A 405 10.74 -10.22 16.94
N GLU A 406 11.25 -9.21 17.64
CA GLU A 406 12.53 -8.57 17.33
C GLU A 406 13.70 -9.57 17.44
N LEU A 407 13.76 -10.33 18.53
CA LEU A 407 14.74 -11.40 18.71
C LEU A 407 14.66 -12.46 17.60
N LEU A 408 13.48 -12.78 17.12
CA LEU A 408 13.30 -13.72 16.01
C LEU A 408 13.85 -13.15 14.70
N LEU A 409 13.58 -11.88 14.42
CA LEU A 409 14.10 -11.22 13.21
C LEU A 409 15.62 -11.15 13.25
N ASP A 410 16.23 -10.79 14.38
CA ASP A 410 17.69 -10.75 14.53
C ASP A 410 18.34 -12.12 14.34
N ARG A 411 17.71 -13.20 14.84
CA ARG A 411 18.16 -14.58 14.56
C ARG A 411 18.13 -14.89 13.06
N TRP A 412 17.08 -14.51 12.35
CA TRP A 412 17.01 -14.70 10.90
C TRP A 412 18.09 -13.89 10.17
N VAL A 413 18.39 -12.68 10.60
CA VAL A 413 19.48 -11.88 10.02
C VAL A 413 20.81 -12.60 10.10
N VAL A 414 21.15 -13.17 11.26
CA VAL A 414 22.39 -13.96 11.42
C VAL A 414 22.38 -15.21 10.55
N GLU A 415 21.31 -16.02 10.64
CA GLU A 415 21.18 -17.28 9.88
C GLU A 415 21.27 -17.04 8.36
N ILE A 416 20.65 -15.96 7.86
CA ILE A 416 20.64 -15.61 6.44
C ILE A 416 22.00 -15.12 5.99
N GLY A 417 22.66 -14.26 6.79
CA GLY A 417 24.01 -13.78 6.52
C GLY A 417 25.00 -14.93 6.36
N ASP A 418 24.99 -15.86 7.31
CA ASP A 418 25.86 -17.04 7.32
C ASP A 418 25.53 -17.99 6.15
N THR A 419 24.24 -18.26 5.91
CA THR A 419 23.79 -19.19 4.86
C THR A 419 24.17 -18.69 3.47
N ALA A 420 23.90 -17.43 3.17
CA ALA A 420 24.15 -16.87 1.84
C ALA A 420 25.58 -16.33 1.66
N GLY A 421 26.32 -16.09 2.74
CA GLY A 421 27.61 -15.42 2.69
C GLY A 421 27.49 -13.95 2.25
N ILE A 422 26.51 -13.24 2.80
CA ILE A 422 26.22 -11.82 2.56
C ILE A 422 26.43 -11.00 3.84
N THR A 423 26.51 -9.67 3.69
CA THR A 423 26.67 -8.77 4.84
C THR A 423 25.45 -8.79 5.76
N GLN A 424 25.64 -8.41 7.03
CA GLN A 424 24.53 -8.30 7.99
C GLN A 424 23.51 -7.25 7.56
N ASP A 425 23.94 -6.16 6.92
CA ASP A 425 23.04 -5.11 6.42
C ASP A 425 22.18 -5.62 5.28
N THR A 426 22.76 -6.32 4.31
CA THR A 426 22.02 -7.03 3.25
C THR A 426 21.04 -8.06 3.83
N ALA A 427 21.49 -8.88 4.80
CA ALA A 427 20.62 -9.86 5.44
C ALA A 427 19.44 -9.19 6.17
N ARG A 428 19.68 -8.06 6.85
CA ARG A 428 18.64 -7.27 7.52
C ARG A 428 17.63 -6.72 6.53
N GLY A 429 18.08 -6.11 5.42
CA GLY A 429 17.19 -5.62 4.36
C GLY A 429 16.28 -6.72 3.81
N ILE A 430 16.83 -7.91 3.54
CA ILE A 430 16.05 -9.05 3.06
C ILE A 430 15.03 -9.50 4.11
N VAL A 431 15.41 -9.61 5.39
CA VAL A 431 14.48 -9.99 6.48
C VAL A 431 13.36 -8.97 6.64
N GLU A 432 13.68 -7.69 6.55
CA GLU A 432 12.71 -6.59 6.69
C GLU A 432 11.63 -6.62 5.60
N TRP A 433 11.93 -7.10 4.41
CA TRP A 433 10.96 -7.15 3.32
C TRP A 433 10.31 -8.50 3.11
N HIS A 434 10.98 -9.60 3.50
CA HIS A 434 10.51 -10.96 3.20
C HIS A 434 10.21 -11.81 4.44
N GLY A 435 10.53 -11.31 5.66
CA GLY A 435 10.28 -12.05 6.88
C GLY A 435 10.85 -13.47 6.82
N LYS A 436 10.04 -14.48 7.13
CA LYS A 436 10.47 -15.88 7.11
C LYS A 436 10.92 -16.36 5.72
N ARG A 437 10.37 -15.81 4.63
CA ARG A 437 10.78 -16.20 3.26
C ARG A 437 12.24 -15.84 2.95
N ALA A 438 12.82 -14.89 3.68
CA ALA A 438 14.23 -14.56 3.59
C ALA A 438 15.15 -15.79 3.76
N LEU A 439 14.72 -16.81 4.52
CA LEU A 439 15.44 -18.09 4.65
C LEU A 439 15.49 -18.88 3.34
N ASP A 440 14.43 -18.86 2.54
CA ASP A 440 14.40 -19.55 1.26
C ASP A 440 15.20 -18.76 0.20
N ILE A 441 15.11 -17.43 0.24
CA ILE A 441 15.91 -16.52 -0.59
C ILE A 441 17.41 -16.71 -0.31
N SER A 442 17.82 -16.83 0.95
CA SER A 442 19.22 -17.06 1.32
C SER A 442 19.77 -18.39 0.78
N ARG A 443 18.98 -19.46 0.88
CA ARG A 443 19.33 -20.76 0.29
C ARG A 443 19.44 -20.69 -1.24
N MET A 444 18.63 -19.87 -1.89
CA MET A 444 18.74 -19.59 -3.32
C MET A 444 20.02 -18.81 -3.62
N ALA A 445 20.30 -17.75 -2.86
CA ALA A 445 21.48 -16.91 -3.01
C ALA A 445 22.80 -17.69 -2.83
N GLN A 446 22.81 -18.71 -1.96
CA GLN A 446 23.98 -19.58 -1.76
C GLN A 446 24.45 -20.27 -3.04
N ARG A 447 23.56 -20.45 -4.03
CA ARG A 447 23.85 -21.28 -5.24
C ARG A 447 24.79 -20.62 -6.23
N SER A 448 24.87 -19.29 -6.28
CA SER A 448 25.78 -18.58 -7.19
C SER A 448 26.11 -17.16 -6.74
N THR A 449 27.22 -16.63 -7.25
CA THR A 449 27.65 -15.23 -7.01
C THR A 449 26.72 -14.21 -7.65
N GLU A 450 26.14 -14.55 -8.80
CA GLU A 450 25.21 -13.71 -9.54
C GLU A 450 23.92 -13.50 -8.75
N LEU A 451 23.43 -14.53 -8.04
CA LEU A 451 22.25 -14.44 -7.18
C LEU A 451 22.51 -13.59 -5.94
N ARG A 452 23.75 -13.58 -5.41
CA ARG A 452 24.17 -12.72 -4.29
C ARG A 452 24.48 -11.29 -4.70
N ALA A 453 24.65 -11.03 -5.99
CA ALA A 453 24.95 -9.69 -6.46
C ALA A 453 23.85 -8.71 -6.05
N PRO A 454 24.17 -7.47 -5.59
CA PRO A 454 23.18 -6.45 -5.31
C PRO A 454 22.45 -6.08 -6.59
N LEU A 455 21.19 -5.61 -6.49
CA LEU A 455 20.40 -5.20 -7.66
C LEU A 455 21.03 -4.02 -8.40
N CYS A 456 21.64 -3.09 -7.67
CA CYS A 456 22.51 -2.04 -8.23
C CYS A 456 23.63 -1.73 -7.22
N SER A 457 24.60 -0.94 -7.62
CA SER A 457 25.77 -0.57 -6.80
C SER A 457 25.46 0.14 -5.47
N HIS A 458 24.21 0.60 -5.29
CA HIS A 458 23.76 1.33 -4.10
C HIS A 458 22.70 0.57 -3.29
N SER A 459 22.39 -0.68 -3.66
CA SER A 459 21.31 -1.45 -3.04
C SER A 459 21.84 -2.50 -2.09
N GLU A 460 21.22 -2.62 -0.92
CA GLU A 460 21.40 -3.76 0.00
C GLU A 460 20.59 -5.00 -0.44
N HIS A 461 19.70 -4.85 -1.43
CA HIS A 461 18.88 -5.94 -1.95
C HIS A 461 19.55 -6.65 -3.12
N ILE A 462 19.38 -7.97 -3.19
CA ILE A 462 20.12 -8.86 -4.09
C ILE A 462 19.26 -9.45 -5.20
N VAL A 463 19.91 -9.96 -6.24
CA VAL A 463 19.24 -10.57 -7.40
C VAL A 463 18.37 -11.76 -7.02
N ALA A 464 18.74 -12.54 -5.99
CA ALA A 464 17.93 -13.67 -5.51
C ALA A 464 16.51 -13.27 -5.10
N GLU A 465 16.31 -12.07 -4.52
CA GLU A 465 14.98 -11.55 -4.18
C GLU A 465 14.14 -11.32 -5.44
N ALA A 466 14.74 -10.77 -6.50
CA ALA A 466 14.06 -10.57 -7.77
C ALA A 466 13.68 -11.91 -8.43
N VAL A 467 14.56 -12.90 -8.36
CA VAL A 467 14.28 -14.26 -8.87
C VAL A 467 13.15 -14.92 -8.07
N ASP A 468 13.14 -14.80 -6.74
CA ASP A 468 12.03 -15.28 -5.91
C ASP A 468 10.72 -14.59 -6.25
N ALA A 469 10.75 -13.28 -6.54
CA ALA A 469 9.57 -12.53 -6.97
C ALA A 469 8.94 -13.11 -8.25
N PHE A 470 9.74 -13.48 -9.25
CA PHE A 470 9.27 -14.15 -10.47
C PHE A 470 8.77 -15.57 -10.20
N ALA A 471 9.48 -16.33 -9.39
CA ALA A 471 9.19 -17.74 -9.15
C ALA A 471 8.03 -17.98 -8.18
N GLY A 472 7.88 -17.15 -7.16
CA GLY A 472 6.99 -17.37 -6.02
C GLY A 472 5.97 -16.28 -5.71
N GLU A 473 6.17 -15.03 -6.19
CA GLU A 473 5.32 -13.90 -5.86
C GLU A 473 4.54 -13.34 -7.08
N TYR A 474 4.40 -14.13 -8.14
CA TYR A 474 3.63 -13.78 -9.35
C TYR A 474 4.11 -12.53 -10.10
N ALA A 475 5.37 -12.13 -9.94
CA ALA A 475 5.94 -11.08 -10.79
C ALA A 475 6.08 -11.59 -12.23
N VAL A 476 5.82 -10.73 -13.22
CA VAL A 476 5.89 -11.05 -14.65
C VAL A 476 6.78 -10.04 -15.39
N THR A 477 6.83 -8.82 -14.89
CA THR A 477 7.61 -7.74 -15.46
C THR A 477 8.67 -7.24 -14.48
N LEU A 478 9.67 -6.53 -15.01
CA LEU A 478 10.67 -5.85 -14.19
C LEU A 478 10.01 -4.79 -13.28
N GLY A 479 8.92 -4.15 -13.73
CA GLY A 479 8.13 -3.21 -12.94
C GLY A 479 7.45 -3.89 -11.74
N ASP A 480 6.91 -5.10 -11.90
CA ASP A 480 6.33 -5.87 -10.80
C ASP A 480 7.37 -6.12 -9.70
N VAL A 481 8.61 -6.42 -10.10
CA VAL A 481 9.73 -6.65 -9.17
C VAL A 481 10.13 -5.35 -8.49
N LEU A 482 10.64 -4.37 -9.26
CA LEU A 482 11.37 -3.23 -8.72
C LEU A 482 10.50 -2.15 -8.07
N LEU A 483 9.18 -2.14 -8.33
CA LEU A 483 8.23 -1.21 -7.71
C LEU A 483 7.42 -1.84 -6.57
N ARG A 484 7.27 -3.19 -6.52
CA ARG A 484 6.30 -3.83 -5.62
C ARG A 484 6.80 -5.05 -4.86
N ARG A 485 7.60 -5.93 -5.48
CA ARG A 485 8.12 -7.13 -4.78
C ARG A 485 9.43 -6.85 -4.06
N VAL A 486 10.32 -6.13 -4.71
CA VAL A 486 11.59 -5.65 -4.18
C VAL A 486 11.63 -4.14 -4.48
N PRO A 487 10.90 -3.28 -3.75
CA PRO A 487 10.57 -1.91 -4.14
C PRO A 487 11.76 -0.93 -4.03
N VAL A 488 12.94 -1.35 -4.48
CA VAL A 488 14.18 -0.55 -4.50
C VAL A 488 14.06 0.72 -5.36
N ALA A 489 13.18 0.70 -6.38
CA ALA A 489 12.96 1.85 -7.25
C ALA A 489 12.24 3.02 -6.57
N LEU A 490 11.75 2.85 -5.34
CA LEU A 490 11.22 3.90 -4.48
C LEU A 490 12.30 4.54 -3.60
N GLY A 491 13.52 4.01 -3.61
CA GLY A 491 14.64 4.47 -2.78
C GLY A 491 15.25 5.80 -3.25
N ALA A 492 15.94 6.47 -2.34
CA ALA A 492 16.54 7.78 -2.55
C ALA A 492 17.65 7.79 -3.63
N CYS A 493 18.37 6.67 -3.76
CA CYS A 493 19.48 6.54 -4.71
C CYS A 493 19.05 6.17 -6.13
N TRP A 494 17.76 5.82 -6.35
CA TRP A 494 17.36 5.22 -7.62
C TRP A 494 17.49 6.17 -8.81
N SER A 495 18.16 5.70 -9.84
CA SER A 495 18.51 6.44 -11.05
C SER A 495 18.37 5.55 -12.30
N PRO A 496 18.40 6.11 -13.52
CA PRO A 496 18.45 5.31 -14.75
C PRO A 496 19.65 4.36 -14.82
N ALA A 497 20.76 4.65 -14.12
CA ALA A 497 21.89 3.73 -14.00
C ALA A 497 21.51 2.50 -13.17
N CYS A 498 20.86 2.70 -12.02
CA CYS A 498 20.36 1.60 -11.18
C CYS A 498 19.37 0.70 -11.96
N SER A 499 18.49 1.31 -12.77
CA SER A 499 17.55 0.56 -13.60
C SER A 499 18.26 -0.35 -14.61
N ARG A 500 19.28 0.17 -15.29
CA ARG A 500 20.09 -0.61 -16.25
C ARG A 500 20.87 -1.74 -15.56
N GLU A 501 21.49 -1.45 -14.41
CA GLU A 501 22.23 -2.47 -13.64
C GLU A 501 21.29 -3.58 -13.17
N ALA A 502 20.14 -3.25 -12.59
CA ALA A 502 19.17 -4.21 -12.13
C ALA A 502 18.63 -5.07 -13.29
N ALA A 503 18.25 -4.43 -14.40
CA ALA A 503 17.77 -5.14 -15.59
C ALA A 503 18.83 -6.11 -16.15
N ALA A 504 20.09 -5.68 -16.22
CA ALA A 504 21.19 -6.50 -16.72
C ALA A 504 21.46 -7.71 -15.80
N ARG A 505 21.55 -7.49 -14.48
CA ARG A 505 21.82 -8.56 -13.50
C ARG A 505 20.68 -9.55 -13.39
N ILE A 506 19.43 -9.07 -13.32
CA ILE A 506 18.25 -9.95 -13.33
C ILE A 506 18.18 -10.72 -14.65
N GLY A 507 18.32 -10.01 -15.79
CA GLY A 507 18.23 -10.60 -17.12
C GLY A 507 19.26 -11.72 -17.35
N ALA A 508 20.49 -11.54 -16.86
CA ALA A 508 21.54 -12.56 -16.94
C ALA A 508 21.14 -13.87 -16.23
N VAL A 509 20.54 -13.77 -15.02
CA VAL A 509 20.10 -14.94 -14.25
C VAL A 509 18.82 -15.54 -14.82
N MET A 510 17.90 -14.70 -15.32
CA MET A 510 16.64 -15.13 -15.93
C MET A 510 16.81 -15.68 -17.35
N GLY A 511 17.98 -15.53 -17.95
CA GLY A 511 18.27 -15.97 -19.32
C GLY A 511 17.59 -15.09 -20.39
N TRP A 512 17.39 -13.80 -20.10
CA TRP A 512 16.85 -12.87 -21.09
C TRP A 512 17.87 -12.57 -22.19
N ASN A 513 17.42 -12.57 -23.43
CA ASN A 513 18.23 -12.04 -24.51
C ASN A 513 18.21 -10.48 -24.50
N GLU A 514 19.03 -9.86 -25.34
CA GLU A 514 19.16 -8.40 -25.40
C GLU A 514 17.83 -7.69 -25.69
N THR A 515 17.02 -8.24 -26.62
CA THR A 515 15.71 -7.69 -26.96
C THR A 515 14.74 -7.74 -25.77
N GLN A 516 14.71 -8.87 -25.07
CA GLN A 516 13.89 -9.03 -23.86
C GLN A 516 14.33 -8.09 -22.74
N SER A 517 15.63 -7.97 -22.49
CA SER A 517 16.18 -7.07 -21.47
C SER A 517 15.85 -5.61 -21.79
N ALA A 518 15.99 -5.18 -23.03
CA ALA A 518 15.65 -3.84 -23.48
C ALA A 518 14.14 -3.54 -23.31
N ALA A 519 13.28 -4.47 -23.74
CA ALA A 519 11.83 -4.33 -23.62
C ALA A 519 11.37 -4.26 -22.14
N GLN A 520 11.93 -5.08 -21.26
CA GLN A 520 11.63 -5.08 -19.82
C GLN A 520 12.09 -3.76 -19.18
N LEU A 521 13.25 -3.24 -19.52
CA LEU A 521 13.77 -1.98 -19.02
C LEU A 521 12.91 -0.79 -19.49
N GLU A 522 12.54 -0.73 -20.78
CA GLU A 522 11.69 0.32 -21.33
C GLU A 522 10.31 0.33 -20.68
N ALA A 523 9.67 -0.83 -20.56
CA ALA A 523 8.37 -0.97 -19.90
C ALA A 523 8.42 -0.53 -18.43
N PHE A 524 9.47 -0.92 -17.70
CA PHE A 524 9.68 -0.52 -16.31
C PHE A 524 9.86 1.00 -16.17
N GLU A 525 10.73 1.62 -16.98
CA GLU A 525 10.95 3.08 -16.90
C GLU A 525 9.68 3.87 -17.28
N SER A 526 8.91 3.39 -18.26
CA SER A 526 7.61 3.95 -18.62
C SER A 526 6.61 3.88 -17.45
N GLU A 527 6.48 2.71 -16.81
CA GLU A 527 5.61 2.53 -15.64
C GLU A 527 6.07 3.40 -14.47
N ARG A 528 7.38 3.42 -14.19
CA ARG A 528 7.95 4.22 -13.12
C ARG A 528 7.70 5.72 -13.34
N ALA A 529 7.92 6.23 -14.54
CA ALA A 529 7.67 7.63 -14.88
C ALA A 529 6.18 8.00 -14.81
N ALA A 530 5.29 7.08 -15.13
CA ALA A 530 3.84 7.27 -14.99
C ALA A 530 3.40 7.30 -13.51
N PHE A 531 4.05 6.53 -12.64
CA PHE A 531 3.73 6.46 -11.22
C PHE A 531 4.45 7.53 -10.39
N LEU A 532 5.77 7.70 -10.56
CA LEU A 532 6.64 8.55 -9.77
C LEU A 532 7.07 9.77 -10.59
N ARG A 533 6.33 10.86 -10.48
CA ARG A 533 6.56 12.03 -11.31
C ARG A 533 7.43 13.06 -10.61
N LYS A 534 8.53 13.46 -11.24
CA LYS A 534 9.31 14.62 -10.80
C LYS A 534 8.62 15.90 -11.30
N PRO A 535 8.30 16.89 -10.44
CA PRO A 535 7.69 18.13 -10.90
C PRO A 535 8.70 18.93 -11.73
N ALA A 536 8.25 19.52 -12.83
CA ALA A 536 9.10 20.33 -13.70
C ALA A 536 9.36 21.73 -13.09
N ARG A 537 8.36 22.28 -12.36
CA ARG A 537 8.41 23.60 -11.70
C ARG A 537 7.55 23.58 -10.46
N LEU A 538 7.85 24.46 -9.50
CA LEU A 538 6.92 24.91 -8.47
C LEU A 538 6.16 26.12 -9.00
N GLY A 539 4.96 26.42 -8.48
CA GLY A 539 4.20 27.59 -8.89
C GLY A 539 4.94 28.89 -8.52
N SER A 540 4.65 29.95 -9.25
CA SER A 540 5.34 31.25 -9.17
C SER A 540 5.42 31.88 -7.77
N VAL A 541 4.56 31.48 -6.83
CA VAL A 541 4.55 31.97 -5.43
C VAL A 541 5.72 31.40 -4.62
N LEU A 542 6.28 30.26 -5.03
CA LEU A 542 7.41 29.60 -4.31
C LEU A 542 8.76 29.93 -4.96
N GLU A 543 8.78 30.27 -6.24
CA GLU A 543 9.99 30.75 -6.91
C GLU A 543 10.43 32.11 -6.34
N ALA A 544 9.48 32.98 -5.95
CA ALA A 544 9.74 34.28 -5.31
C ALA A 544 10.19 34.21 -3.83
N ALA A 545 10.08 33.07 -3.18
CA ALA A 545 10.53 32.87 -1.79
C ALA A 545 11.89 32.17 -1.68
N ALA A 546 12.46 31.72 -2.81
CA ALA A 546 13.75 31.03 -2.88
C ALA A 546 14.92 31.97 -3.27
N ASP A 547 14.60 33.18 -3.78
CA ASP A 547 15.53 34.30 -3.99
C ASP A 547 15.59 35.20 -2.74
#